data_88fee4e71cf8ea49fd59939e49d6b261
#
_entry.id   88fee4e71cf8ea49fd59939e49d6b261
#
_cell.length_a   1.000
_cell.length_b   1.000
_cell.length_c   1.000
_cell.angle_alpha   90.00
_cell.angle_beta   90.00
_cell.angle_gamma   90.00
#
_symmetry.space_group_name_H-M   'P 1'
#
loop_
_entity.id
_entity.type
_entity.pdbx_description
1 polymer ?
#
loop_
_entity_poly.entity_id
_entity_poly.type
_entity_poly.pdbx_seq_one_letter_code
_entity_poly.pdbx_strand_id
1 'polypeptide(L)' 'MQIEHEFTCPYCFEKISILIDPTEDPQAYVEDCEVCCNPIAISCEVKDGEVIEFEAFEID' A
#
# COMPACT_ATOMS: atom_id res chain seq x y z
N MET A 1 -8.31 2.11 -14.22
CA MET A 1 -8.32 0.78 -13.59
C MET A 1 -7.42 0.76 -12.37
N GLN A 2 -7.86 0.15 -11.29
CA GLN A 2 -7.09 0.09 -10.05
C GLN A 2 -6.94 -1.35 -9.60
N ILE A 3 -5.82 -1.62 -8.93
CA ILE A 3 -5.51 -2.95 -8.41
C ILE A 3 -5.71 -2.92 -6.90
N GLU A 4 -6.52 -3.84 -6.39
CA GLU A 4 -6.67 -3.98 -4.95
C GLU A 4 -5.54 -4.88 -4.44
N HIS A 5 -4.77 -4.37 -3.49
CA HIS A 5 -3.64 -5.10 -2.93
C HIS A 5 -3.81 -5.24 -1.42
N GLU A 6 -3.76 -6.47 -0.93
CA GLU A 6 -3.87 -6.75 0.49
C GLU A 6 -2.49 -6.80 1.14
N PHE A 7 -2.39 -6.28 2.35
CA PHE A 7 -1.16 -6.34 3.12
C PHE A 7 -1.47 -6.25 4.61
N THR A 8 -0.49 -6.57 5.43
CA THR A 8 -0.64 -6.51 6.87
C THR A 8 -0.19 -5.16 7.40
N CYS A 9 -1.07 -4.50 8.16
CA CYS A 9 -0.75 -3.22 8.77
C CYS A 9 0.44 -3.37 9.72
N PRO A 10 1.48 -2.52 9.61
CA PRO A 10 2.65 -2.63 10.49
C PRO A 10 2.40 -2.19 11.93
N TYR A 11 1.26 -1.57 12.20
CA TYR A 11 0.92 -1.13 13.55
C TYR A 11 0.05 -2.15 14.28
N CYS A 12 -1.08 -2.50 13.69
CA CYS A 12 -2.08 -3.35 14.36
C CYS A 12 -2.06 -4.80 13.89
N PHE A 13 -1.30 -5.10 12.85
CA PHE A 13 -1.15 -6.43 12.27
C PHE A 13 -2.44 -7.04 11.71
N GLU A 14 -3.41 -6.19 11.42
CA GLU A 14 -4.61 -6.63 10.74
C GLU A 14 -4.42 -6.59 9.23
N LYS A 15 -5.08 -7.50 8.53
CA LYS A 15 -5.01 -7.50 7.07
C LYS A 15 -5.92 -6.42 6.52
N ILE A 16 -5.35 -5.54 5.72
CA ILE A 16 -6.07 -4.44 5.07
C ILE A 16 -5.73 -4.41 3.60
N SER A 17 -6.48 -3.65 2.83
CA SER A 17 -6.23 -3.51 1.40
C SER A 17 -6.23 -2.06 0.97
N ILE A 18 -5.54 -1.80 -0.12
CA ILE A 18 -5.50 -0.47 -0.73
C ILE A 18 -5.68 -0.61 -2.24
N LEU A 19 -6.04 0.50 -2.87
CA LEU A 19 -6.16 0.54 -4.32
C LEU A 19 -4.90 1.16 -4.91
N ILE A 20 -4.30 0.47 -5.85
CA ILE A 20 -3.07 0.89 -6.50
C ILE A 20 -3.38 1.22 -7.97
N ASP A 21 -2.91 2.38 -8.43
CA ASP A 21 -3.09 2.78 -9.81
C ASP A 21 -1.95 2.22 -10.67
N PRO A 22 -2.24 1.29 -11.59
CA PRO A 22 -1.19 0.67 -12.39
C PRO A 22 -0.58 1.58 -13.45
N THR A 23 -1.11 2.78 -13.61
CA THR A 23 -0.58 3.72 -14.60
C THR A 23 0.56 4.57 -14.03
N GLU A 24 0.79 4.53 -12.73
CA GLU A 24 1.88 5.24 -12.09
C GLU A 24 2.95 4.28 -11.63
N ASP A 25 4.21 4.61 -11.86
CA ASP A 25 5.33 3.77 -11.51
C ASP A 25 6.62 4.61 -11.48
N PRO A 26 7.36 4.66 -10.36
CA PRO A 26 7.01 4.03 -9.09
C PRO A 26 5.99 4.85 -8.29
N GLN A 27 5.37 4.22 -7.31
CA GLN A 27 4.39 4.89 -6.47
C GLN A 27 4.88 4.93 -5.02
N ALA A 28 4.75 6.09 -4.40
CA ALA A 28 5.09 6.26 -2.99
C ALA A 28 4.10 7.26 -2.42
N TYR A 29 3.38 6.86 -1.39
CA TYR A 29 2.37 7.71 -0.78
C TYR A 29 2.06 7.23 0.64
N VAL A 30 1.22 8.00 1.33
CA VAL A 30 0.81 7.69 2.69
C VAL A 30 -0.66 7.30 2.69
N GLU A 31 -0.97 6.18 3.30
CA GLU A 31 -2.34 5.71 3.46
C GLU A 31 -2.62 5.47 4.93
N ASP A 32 -3.85 5.73 5.35
CA ASP A 32 -4.25 5.47 6.73
C ASP A 32 -4.77 4.05 6.86
N CYS A 33 -4.38 3.38 7.95
CA CYS A 33 -4.93 2.08 8.25
C CYS A 33 -6.42 2.24 8.60
N GLU A 34 -7.27 1.43 7.99
CA GLU A 34 -8.71 1.51 8.25
C GLU A 34 -9.12 0.92 9.60
N VAL A 35 -8.21 0.24 10.28
CA VAL A 35 -8.47 -0.36 11.58
C VAL A 35 -7.94 0.49 12.72
N CYS A 36 -6.66 0.84 12.68
CA CYS A 36 -6.03 1.60 13.77
C CYS A 36 -5.86 3.08 13.45
N CYS A 37 -6.17 3.51 12.23
CA CYS A 37 -6.12 4.91 11.81
C CYS A 37 -4.75 5.56 11.89
N ASN A 38 -3.68 4.77 11.85
CA ASN A 38 -2.32 5.29 11.85
C ASN A 38 -1.81 5.43 10.41
N PRO A 39 -1.00 6.45 10.12
CA PRO A 39 -0.49 6.65 8.77
C PRO A 39 0.60 5.62 8.45
N ILE A 40 0.51 5.06 7.26
CA ILE A 40 1.45 4.06 6.75
C ILE A 40 2.13 4.61 5.51
N ALA A 41 3.45 4.58 5.49
CA ALA A 41 4.20 4.96 4.30
C ALA A 41 4.21 3.76 3.36
N ILE A 42 3.70 3.96 2.15
CA ILE A 42 3.59 2.89 1.17
C ILE A 42 4.47 3.20 -0.02
N SER A 43 5.22 2.18 -0.44
CA SER A 43 6.05 2.27 -1.63
C SER A 43 5.79 1.01 -2.45
N CYS A 44 5.46 1.19 -3.71
CA CYS A 44 5.22 0.05 -4.57
C CYS A 44 5.69 0.34 -5.99
N GLU A 45 5.96 -0.72 -6.72
CA GLU A 45 6.36 -0.65 -8.11
C GLU A 45 5.45 -1.54 -8.91
N VAL A 46 4.92 -0.99 -9.99
CA VAL A 46 3.98 -1.69 -10.86
C VAL A 46 4.62 -1.84 -12.24
N LYS A 47 4.51 -3.01 -12.82
CA LYS A 47 5.01 -3.25 -14.16
C LYS A 47 4.05 -4.16 -14.90
N ASP A 48 3.69 -3.78 -16.12
CA ASP A 48 2.77 -4.55 -16.97
C ASP A 48 1.44 -4.85 -16.29
N GLY A 49 0.94 -3.88 -15.50
CA GLY A 49 -0.32 -4.03 -14.81
C GLY A 49 -0.26 -4.87 -13.55
N GLU A 50 0.94 -5.24 -13.09
CA GLU A 50 1.11 -6.05 -11.90
C GLU A 50 2.01 -5.36 -10.88
N VAL A 51 1.70 -5.55 -9.60
CA VAL A 51 2.53 -5.04 -8.52
C VAL A 51 3.70 -6.00 -8.35
N ILE A 52 4.91 -5.54 -8.67
CA ILE A 52 6.12 -6.38 -8.57
C ILE A 52 6.88 -6.15 -7.27
N GLU A 53 6.71 -4.99 -6.64
CA GLU A 53 7.28 -4.72 -5.33
C GLU A 53 6.29 -3.93 -4.50
N PHE A 54 6.23 -4.23 -3.23
CA PHE A 54 5.33 -3.55 -2.30
C PHE A 54 5.98 -3.50 -0.92
N GLU A 55 5.98 -2.31 -0.32
CA GLU A 55 6.48 -2.12 1.03
C GLU A 55 5.55 -1.19 1.79
N ALA A 56 5.36 -1.48 3.07
CA ALA A 56 4.55 -0.66 3.96
C ALA A 56 5.32 -0.47 5.25
N PHE A 57 5.51 0.77 5.66
CA PHE A 57 6.33 1.12 6.81
C PHE A 57 5.57 1.95 7.83
N GLU A 58 5.97 1.82 9.08
CA GLU A 58 5.52 2.73 10.12
C GLU A 58 6.22 4.07 9.92
N ILE A 59 5.47 5.14 10.01
CA ILE A 59 6.03 6.48 9.86
C ILE A 59 6.49 7.02 11.21
N ASP A 60 5.78 6.64 12.23
CA ASP A 60 6.00 7.17 13.58
C ASP A 60 6.91 6.27 14.42
#